data_bcacf76cc4cbc74c8c4162f5add54b16
#
_entry.id   bcacf76cc4cbc74c8c4162f5add54b16
#
_cell.length_a   1.000
_cell.length_b   1.000
_cell.length_c   1.000
_cell.angle_alpha   90.00
_cell.angle_beta   90.00
_cell.angle_gamma   90.00
#
_symmetry.space_group_name_H-M   'P 1'
#
loop_
_entity.id
_entity.type
_entity.pdbx_description
1 polymer ?
#
loop_
_entity_poly.entity_id
_entity_poly.type
_entity_poly.pdbx_seq_one_letter_code
_entity_poly.pdbx_strand_id
1 'polypeptide(L)'
;MADTFTTMLFKCVKIMNKETRNLSINYRAEDESRKIDGVAIVFNALSNDLGGFREMVVPEAVEGVIEASDIFFLYNHTSDRGFLARSKFGVGSLSTEVREDGVYFSFEAPRTVLGDEVLEYLRRGDVNQCSFAFTVDTDKWEKQSDGTYIRTITKFKRLYDMSLVDTPAYSQTSACARFEQIKEEERIENERLMKEAEERAAQEEAEKQAKLEEYYNELKNNNKEYLPE
;
A
#
# COMPACT_ATOMS: atom_id res chain seq x y z
N MET A 1 -44.01 -15.83 18.95
CA MET A 1 -43.55 -14.49 18.50
C MET A 1 -42.10 -14.65 18.12
N ALA A 2 -41.83 -14.68 16.83
CA ALA A 2 -40.51 -14.97 16.28
C ALA A 2 -39.80 -13.66 16.02
N ASP A 3 -38.66 -13.45 16.70
CA ASP A 3 -37.79 -12.33 16.47
C ASP A 3 -36.95 -12.59 15.22
N THR A 4 -37.25 -11.82 14.21
CA THR A 4 -36.55 -11.81 12.93
C THR A 4 -35.26 -11.01 13.08
N PHE A 5 -34.14 -11.67 13.37
CA PHE A 5 -32.83 -11.07 13.26
C PHE A 5 -32.52 -10.85 11.77
N THR A 6 -32.70 -9.64 11.32
CA THR A 6 -32.30 -9.17 10.00
C THR A 6 -30.76 -9.11 10.00
N THR A 7 -30.12 -10.14 9.46
CA THR A 7 -28.69 -10.15 9.15
C THR A 7 -28.44 -9.15 8.04
N MET A 8 -28.01 -7.95 8.42
CA MET A 8 -27.60 -6.91 7.50
C MET A 8 -26.22 -7.31 6.92
N LEU A 9 -26.26 -7.98 5.78
CA LEU A 9 -25.09 -8.23 4.95
C LEU A 9 -24.55 -6.87 4.46
N PHE A 10 -23.60 -6.31 5.20
CA PHE A 10 -22.75 -5.27 4.68
C PHE A 10 -21.93 -5.88 3.54
N LYS A 11 -22.44 -5.77 2.32
CA LYS A 11 -21.62 -5.86 1.12
C LYS A 11 -20.57 -4.77 1.24
N CYS A 12 -19.36 -5.14 1.65
CA CYS A 12 -18.20 -4.30 1.56
C CYS A 12 -17.99 -3.99 0.08
N VAL A 13 -18.56 -2.88 -0.38
CA VAL A 13 -18.22 -2.30 -1.68
C VAL A 13 -16.76 -1.90 -1.52
N LYS A 14 -15.86 -2.72 -2.07
CA LYS A 14 -14.42 -2.41 -2.15
C LYS A 14 -14.32 -1.13 -2.98
N ILE A 15 -14.31 0.02 -2.30
CA ILE A 15 -14.05 1.31 -2.93
C ILE A 15 -12.64 1.21 -3.46
N MET A 16 -12.54 1.12 -4.78
CA MET A 16 -11.27 1.05 -5.48
C MET A 16 -10.68 2.46 -5.50
N ASN A 17 -9.91 2.78 -4.47
CA ASN A 17 -9.27 4.07 -4.35
C ASN A 17 -8.07 4.13 -5.29
N LYS A 18 -8.10 5.09 -6.21
CA LYS A 18 -6.99 5.46 -7.07
C LYS A 18 -5.87 6.05 -6.20
N GLU A 19 -4.67 5.52 -6.32
CA GLU A 19 -3.47 5.99 -5.63
C GLU A 19 -2.53 6.69 -6.61
N THR A 20 -1.77 7.67 -6.14
CA THR A 20 -0.74 8.38 -6.93
C THR A 20 0.60 8.34 -6.21
N ARG A 21 1.69 8.20 -6.98
CA ARG A 21 3.06 8.23 -6.49
C ARG A 21 3.94 9.05 -7.39
N ASN A 22 4.87 9.79 -6.80
CA ASN A 22 5.76 10.71 -7.48
C ASN A 22 7.20 10.23 -7.45
N LEU A 23 7.91 10.52 -8.54
CA LEU A 23 9.32 10.27 -8.72
C LEU A 23 10.00 11.51 -9.28
N SER A 24 11.20 11.82 -8.80
CA SER A 24 12.07 12.79 -9.47
C SER A 24 12.66 12.15 -10.72
N ILE A 25 12.52 12.78 -11.86
CA ILE A 25 13.07 12.31 -13.14
C ILE A 25 14.17 13.21 -13.63
N ASN A 26 15.20 12.58 -14.21
CA ASN A 26 16.15 13.30 -15.04
C ASN A 26 15.57 13.38 -16.45
N TYR A 27 14.98 14.51 -16.77
CA TYR A 27 14.49 14.83 -18.10
C TYR A 27 15.59 15.51 -18.92
N ARG A 28 15.75 15.13 -20.17
CA ARG A 28 16.54 15.86 -21.16
C ARG A 28 15.65 16.18 -22.35
N ALA A 29 15.25 17.44 -22.50
CA ALA A 29 14.82 17.96 -23.80
C ALA A 29 16.06 18.49 -24.51
N GLU A 30 16.34 17.95 -25.67
CA GLU A 30 17.21 18.65 -26.63
C GLU A 30 16.46 19.87 -27.16
N ASP A 31 17.12 21.01 -27.35
CA ASP A 31 16.51 22.33 -27.57
C ASP A 31 15.49 22.40 -28.71
N GLU A 32 15.54 21.49 -29.69
CA GLU A 32 14.59 21.45 -30.82
C GLU A 32 13.69 20.21 -30.81
N SER A 33 13.91 19.25 -29.91
CA SER A 33 13.13 18.01 -29.86
C SER A 33 11.79 18.22 -29.14
N ARG A 34 10.76 17.58 -29.66
CA ARG A 34 9.47 17.47 -28.98
C ARG A 34 9.35 16.15 -28.21
N LYS A 35 10.38 15.32 -28.26
CA LYS A 35 10.38 14.03 -27.56
C LYS A 35 10.49 14.23 -26.06
N ILE A 36 9.62 13.58 -25.34
CA ILE A 36 9.61 13.49 -23.89
C ILE A 36 9.76 12.03 -23.50
N ASP A 37 10.77 11.70 -22.73
CA ASP A 37 10.99 10.36 -22.23
C ASP A 37 11.50 10.38 -20.78
N GLY A 38 11.31 9.29 -20.06
CA GLY A 38 11.71 9.17 -18.67
C GLY A 38 11.26 7.87 -18.02
N VAL A 39 11.36 7.84 -16.69
CA VAL A 39 10.91 6.71 -15.87
C VAL A 39 9.64 7.12 -15.13
N ALA A 40 8.57 6.34 -15.27
CA ALA A 40 7.31 6.60 -14.58
C ALA A 40 7.21 5.84 -13.26
N ILE A 41 7.73 4.62 -13.19
CA ILE A 41 7.70 3.75 -12.01
C ILE A 41 9.10 3.18 -11.82
N VAL A 42 9.66 3.29 -10.61
CA VAL A 42 10.93 2.65 -10.25
C VAL A 42 10.63 1.41 -9.41
N PHE A 43 11.28 0.29 -9.73
CA PHE A 43 11.11 -0.96 -9.00
C PHE A 43 12.11 -1.09 -7.85
N ASN A 44 11.71 -1.82 -6.83
CA ASN A 44 12.52 -2.20 -5.67
C ASN A 44 13.17 -1.01 -4.94
N ALA A 45 12.63 0.19 -5.11
CA ALA A 45 13.05 1.40 -4.41
C ALA A 45 12.01 1.79 -3.37
N LEU A 46 12.48 2.04 -2.14
CA LEU A 46 11.60 2.52 -1.08
C LEU A 46 11.22 3.98 -1.32
N SER A 47 9.95 4.28 -1.17
CA SER A 47 9.44 5.66 -1.14
C SER A 47 9.98 6.44 0.05
N ASN A 48 9.77 7.76 0.04
CA ASN A 48 9.78 8.55 1.27
C ASN A 48 8.74 8.03 2.25
N ASP A 49 8.83 8.45 3.52
CA ASP A 49 7.82 8.14 4.53
C ASP A 49 6.45 8.70 4.10
N LEU A 50 5.44 7.84 4.11
CA LEU A 50 4.06 8.14 3.71
C LEU A 50 3.12 8.30 4.91
N GLY A 51 3.65 8.59 6.09
CA GLY A 51 2.88 8.74 7.32
C GLY A 51 2.99 7.51 8.24
N GLY A 52 4.22 6.99 8.42
CA GLY A 52 4.55 5.87 9.29
C GLY A 52 4.79 4.55 8.54
N PHE A 53 4.79 4.60 7.23
CA PHE A 53 5.20 3.48 6.38
C PHE A 53 5.92 3.97 5.13
N ARG A 54 6.71 3.09 4.53
CA ARG A 54 7.30 3.26 3.19
C ARG A 54 6.73 2.23 2.25
N GLU A 55 6.82 2.51 0.97
CA GLU A 55 6.25 1.67 -0.07
C GLU A 55 7.29 1.30 -1.12
N MET A 56 7.13 0.14 -1.71
CA MET A 56 7.97 -0.38 -2.78
C MET A 56 7.08 -1.09 -3.81
N VAL A 57 7.38 -0.90 -5.08
CA VAL A 57 6.75 -1.60 -6.20
C VAL A 57 7.72 -2.65 -6.72
N VAL A 58 7.31 -3.91 -6.82
CA VAL A 58 8.11 -4.96 -7.44
C VAL A 58 7.83 -5.08 -8.93
N PRO A 59 8.77 -5.59 -9.76
CA PRO A 59 8.58 -5.70 -11.21
C PRO A 59 7.29 -6.44 -11.61
N GLU A 60 6.95 -7.51 -10.89
CA GLU A 60 5.77 -8.34 -11.13
C GLU A 60 4.46 -7.57 -10.96
N ALA A 61 4.49 -6.44 -10.25
CA ALA A 61 3.30 -5.63 -9.99
C ALA A 61 2.65 -5.07 -11.26
N VAL A 62 3.41 -4.86 -12.31
CA VAL A 62 2.94 -4.29 -13.59
C VAL A 62 2.72 -5.34 -14.68
N GLU A 63 3.01 -6.60 -14.41
CA GLU A 63 2.93 -7.68 -15.39
C GLU A 63 1.52 -7.84 -15.95
N GLY A 64 1.39 -7.70 -17.27
CA GLY A 64 0.13 -7.74 -18.02
C GLY A 64 -0.81 -6.55 -17.74
N VAL A 65 -0.45 -5.63 -16.87
CA VAL A 65 -1.33 -4.50 -16.48
C VAL A 65 -1.23 -3.36 -17.50
N ILE A 66 -0.04 -3.11 -18.02
CA ILE A 66 0.22 -2.01 -18.97
C ILE A 66 -0.57 -2.25 -20.26
N GLU A 67 -0.48 -3.45 -20.82
CA GLU A 67 -1.15 -3.85 -22.04
C GLU A 67 -2.67 -3.98 -21.86
N ALA A 68 -3.12 -4.25 -20.64
CA ALA A 68 -4.54 -4.34 -20.29
C ALA A 68 -5.17 -3.01 -19.88
N SER A 69 -4.38 -1.93 -19.80
CA SER A 69 -4.86 -0.62 -19.32
C SER A 69 -5.01 0.38 -20.45
N ASP A 70 -5.92 1.32 -20.25
CA ASP A 70 -6.04 2.55 -21.04
C ASP A 70 -5.35 3.65 -20.24
N ILE A 71 -4.11 4.00 -20.63
CA ILE A 71 -3.19 4.85 -19.88
C ILE A 71 -3.09 6.20 -20.55
N PHE A 72 -3.37 7.26 -19.82
CA PHE A 72 -3.14 8.63 -20.26
C PHE A 72 -1.79 9.14 -19.78
N PHE A 73 -1.13 9.98 -20.57
CA PHE A 73 -0.04 10.79 -20.09
C PHE A 73 -0.54 12.24 -19.94
N LEU A 74 -0.54 12.73 -18.70
CA LEU A 74 -1.18 13.97 -18.30
C LEU A 74 -0.18 15.00 -17.76
N TYR A 75 -0.67 16.19 -17.47
CA TYR A 75 -0.02 17.17 -16.62
C TYR A 75 -0.88 17.37 -15.35
N ASN A 76 -0.26 17.20 -14.18
CA ASN A 76 -0.91 17.30 -12.87
C ASN A 76 -2.16 16.40 -12.70
N HIS A 77 -2.15 15.19 -13.27
CA HIS A 77 -3.25 14.21 -13.16
C HIS A 77 -4.63 14.71 -13.62
N THR A 78 -4.69 15.80 -14.39
CA THR A 78 -5.93 16.36 -14.91
C THR A 78 -6.00 16.29 -16.42
N SER A 79 -7.18 15.97 -16.93
CA SER A 79 -7.50 15.98 -18.37
C SER A 79 -8.30 17.22 -18.80
N ASP A 80 -8.51 18.19 -17.90
CA ASP A 80 -9.32 19.38 -18.18
C ASP A 80 -8.79 20.21 -19.36
N ARG A 81 -7.48 20.18 -19.57
CA ARG A 81 -6.79 20.84 -20.69
C ARG A 81 -6.40 19.88 -21.81
N GLY A 82 -6.85 18.62 -21.76
CA GLY A 82 -6.47 17.56 -22.68
C GLY A 82 -5.41 16.61 -22.09
N PHE A 83 -4.73 15.89 -22.95
CA PHE A 83 -3.66 14.95 -22.58
C PHE A 83 -2.45 15.11 -23.48
N LEU A 84 -1.28 14.70 -22.99
CA LEU A 84 -0.01 14.79 -23.74
C LEU A 84 0.19 13.58 -24.66
N ALA A 85 -0.17 12.38 -24.17
CA ALA A 85 -0.11 11.12 -24.91
C ALA A 85 -1.09 10.10 -24.32
N ARG A 86 -1.32 9.00 -25.03
CA ARG A 86 -2.19 7.91 -24.58
C ARG A 86 -1.72 6.58 -25.12
N SER A 87 -1.78 5.55 -24.29
CA SER A 87 -1.68 4.15 -24.70
C SER A 87 -3.00 3.46 -24.36
N LYS A 88 -3.77 3.09 -25.36
CA LYS A 88 -5.02 2.37 -25.20
C LYS A 88 -4.76 0.90 -25.47
N PHE A 89 -4.65 0.10 -24.39
CA PHE A 89 -4.34 -1.32 -24.45
C PHE A 89 -3.06 -1.61 -25.27
N GLY A 90 -1.98 -0.89 -24.95
CA GLY A 90 -0.69 -1.04 -25.61
C GLY A 90 -0.54 -0.33 -26.96
N VAL A 91 -1.58 0.38 -27.44
CA VAL A 91 -1.55 1.07 -28.75
C VAL A 91 -1.83 2.57 -28.57
N GLY A 92 -1.01 3.41 -29.18
CA GLY A 92 -1.23 4.87 -29.16
C GLY A 92 0.04 5.69 -29.33
N SER A 93 -0.02 6.95 -28.92
CA SER A 93 1.10 7.90 -28.97
C SER A 93 2.05 7.77 -27.76
N LEU A 94 1.62 7.12 -26.69
CA LEU A 94 2.45 6.81 -25.53
C LEU A 94 3.11 5.45 -25.72
N SER A 95 4.42 5.40 -25.82
CA SER A 95 5.20 4.18 -25.77
C SER A 95 5.62 3.92 -24.31
N THR A 96 5.47 2.68 -23.87
CA THR A 96 5.89 2.22 -22.55
C THR A 96 6.78 0.99 -22.69
N GLU A 97 7.82 0.91 -21.88
CA GLU A 97 8.77 -0.20 -21.86
C GLU A 97 9.02 -0.60 -20.41
N VAL A 98 8.79 -1.88 -20.07
CA VAL A 98 9.17 -2.43 -18.77
C VAL A 98 10.60 -2.91 -18.85
N ARG A 99 11.47 -2.38 -17.98
CA ARG A 99 12.86 -2.78 -17.82
C ARG A 99 13.07 -3.36 -16.43
N GLU A 100 14.26 -3.85 -16.16
CA GLU A 100 14.61 -4.48 -14.89
C GLU A 100 14.44 -3.53 -13.68
N ASP A 101 14.70 -2.25 -13.87
CA ASP A 101 14.70 -1.20 -12.85
C ASP A 101 13.42 -0.35 -12.82
N GLY A 102 12.52 -0.49 -13.81
CA GLY A 102 11.31 0.33 -13.83
C GLY A 102 10.50 0.29 -15.11
N VAL A 103 9.44 1.11 -15.13
CA VAL A 103 8.62 1.37 -16.31
C VAL A 103 9.03 2.69 -16.93
N TYR A 104 9.51 2.63 -18.15
CA TYR A 104 9.92 3.76 -18.96
C TYR A 104 8.80 4.19 -19.90
N PHE A 105 8.75 5.48 -20.17
CA PHE A 105 7.80 6.05 -21.14
C PHE A 105 8.53 6.89 -22.17
N SER A 106 7.91 7.02 -23.35
CA SER A 106 8.39 7.93 -24.40
C SER A 106 7.21 8.34 -25.30
N PHE A 107 7.16 9.61 -25.67
CA PHE A 107 6.20 10.15 -26.62
C PHE A 107 6.71 11.46 -27.23
N GLU A 108 6.07 11.92 -28.31
CA GLU A 108 6.26 13.27 -28.83
C GLU A 108 5.17 14.19 -28.29
N ALA A 109 5.56 15.31 -27.69
CA ALA A 109 4.62 16.31 -27.20
C ALA A 109 3.71 16.81 -28.35
N PRO A 110 2.40 16.80 -28.15
CA PRO A 110 1.46 17.22 -29.20
C PRO A 110 1.65 18.70 -29.53
N ARG A 111 1.33 19.08 -30.79
CA ARG A 111 1.35 20.48 -31.23
C ARG A 111 0.09 21.20 -30.77
N THR A 112 -0.04 21.35 -29.46
CA THR A 112 -1.14 22.01 -28.74
C THR A 112 -0.57 22.98 -27.74
N VAL A 113 -1.41 23.91 -27.25
CA VAL A 113 -1.00 24.84 -26.19
C VAL A 113 -0.42 24.12 -24.98
N LEU A 114 -1.09 23.05 -24.52
CA LEU A 114 -0.59 22.24 -23.40
C LEU A 114 0.77 21.60 -23.70
N GLY A 115 0.95 21.03 -24.89
CA GLY A 115 2.21 20.40 -25.29
C GLY A 115 3.37 21.39 -25.36
N ASP A 116 3.11 22.60 -25.86
CA ASP A 116 4.13 23.66 -25.95
C ASP A 116 4.50 24.20 -24.57
N GLU A 117 3.53 24.46 -23.70
CA GLU A 117 3.76 24.89 -22.32
C GLU A 117 4.56 23.87 -21.52
N VAL A 118 4.20 22.58 -21.61
CA VAL A 118 4.89 21.52 -20.88
C VAL A 118 6.35 21.38 -21.34
N LEU A 119 6.60 21.48 -22.66
CA LEU A 119 7.97 21.48 -23.18
C LEU A 119 8.78 22.64 -22.63
N GLU A 120 8.19 23.83 -22.54
CA GLU A 120 8.87 25.01 -21.97
C GLU A 120 9.19 24.80 -20.48
N TYR A 121 8.24 24.29 -19.66
CA TYR A 121 8.48 23.98 -18.26
C TYR A 121 9.60 22.97 -18.06
N LEU A 122 9.64 21.93 -18.90
CA LEU A 122 10.70 20.92 -18.86
C LEU A 122 12.05 21.49 -19.23
N ARG A 123 12.15 22.32 -20.29
CA ARG A 123 13.43 22.95 -20.71
C ARG A 123 13.97 23.89 -19.63
N ARG A 124 13.12 24.60 -18.95
CA ARG A 124 13.49 25.49 -17.84
C ARG A 124 13.81 24.74 -16.55
N GLY A 125 13.42 23.46 -16.45
CA GLY A 125 13.54 22.68 -15.22
C GLY A 125 12.49 23.00 -14.16
N ASP A 126 11.43 23.76 -14.51
CA ASP A 126 10.33 24.09 -13.59
C ASP A 126 9.52 22.82 -13.25
N VAL A 127 9.48 21.86 -14.16
CA VAL A 127 8.85 20.55 -13.99
C VAL A 127 9.92 19.47 -14.22
N ASN A 128 10.14 18.64 -13.22
CA ASN A 128 11.15 17.58 -13.22
C ASN A 128 10.72 16.31 -12.51
N GLN A 129 9.41 16.17 -12.27
CA GLN A 129 8.87 15.02 -11.57
C GLN A 129 7.80 14.32 -12.38
N CYS A 130 7.76 13.00 -12.24
CA CYS A 130 6.70 12.17 -12.78
C CYS A 130 5.92 11.53 -11.65
N SER A 131 4.65 11.38 -11.87
CA SER A 131 3.73 10.69 -10.98
C SER A 131 2.95 9.65 -11.78
N PHE A 132 2.44 8.63 -11.10
CA PHE A 132 1.57 7.64 -11.73
C PHE A 132 0.36 7.36 -10.83
N ALA A 133 -0.76 7.03 -11.45
CA ALA A 133 -2.01 6.79 -10.75
C ALA A 133 -2.55 5.39 -11.05
N PHE A 134 -2.81 4.63 -10.01
CA PHE A 134 -3.09 3.21 -10.08
C PHE A 134 -4.11 2.76 -9.03
N THR A 135 -4.57 1.52 -9.14
CA THR A 135 -5.22 0.79 -8.05
C THR A 135 -4.50 -0.50 -7.80
N VAL A 136 -4.41 -0.87 -6.52
CA VAL A 136 -3.74 -2.10 -6.08
C VAL A 136 -4.71 -3.27 -6.12
N ASP A 137 -4.25 -4.42 -6.62
CA ASP A 137 -4.91 -5.70 -6.49
C ASP A 137 -4.39 -6.46 -5.28
N THR A 138 -3.05 -6.55 -5.16
CA THR A 138 -2.39 -7.29 -4.08
C THR A 138 -1.18 -6.52 -3.56
N ASP A 139 -1.07 -6.43 -2.24
CA ASP A 139 0.07 -5.90 -1.51
C ASP A 139 0.42 -6.76 -0.29
N LYS A 140 1.62 -6.56 0.24
CA LYS A 140 2.08 -7.16 1.49
C LYS A 140 2.54 -6.06 2.43
N TRP A 141 2.28 -6.23 3.72
CA TRP A 141 2.70 -5.31 4.77
C TRP A 141 3.60 -6.03 5.76
N GLU A 142 4.75 -5.46 6.04
CA GLU A 142 5.74 -6.03 6.93
C GLU A 142 6.16 -5.01 7.98
N LYS A 143 6.00 -5.35 9.27
CA LYS A 143 6.47 -4.55 10.38
C LYS A 143 7.96 -4.74 10.56
N GLN A 144 8.69 -3.64 10.65
CA GLN A 144 10.12 -3.63 10.87
C GLN A 144 10.44 -3.64 12.36
N SER A 145 11.68 -3.96 12.71
CA SER A 145 12.15 -4.02 14.11
C SER A 145 12.10 -2.67 14.84
N ASP A 146 12.12 -1.57 14.10
CA ASP A 146 12.00 -0.19 14.62
C ASP A 146 10.54 0.28 14.77
N GLY A 147 9.56 -0.59 14.47
CA GLY A 147 8.13 -0.30 14.53
C GLY A 147 7.57 0.38 13.27
N THR A 148 8.38 0.70 12.27
CA THR A 148 7.90 1.18 10.97
C THR A 148 7.35 0.04 10.13
N TYR A 149 6.65 0.38 9.03
CA TYR A 149 6.09 -0.61 8.13
C TYR A 149 6.62 -0.42 6.71
N ILE A 150 6.78 -1.53 6.00
CA ILE A 150 7.04 -1.55 4.57
C ILE A 150 5.83 -2.19 3.88
N ARG A 151 5.26 -1.45 2.93
CA ARG A 151 4.25 -1.93 2.00
C ARG A 151 4.92 -2.33 0.69
N THR A 152 4.84 -3.60 0.32
CA THR A 152 5.29 -4.09 -0.98
C THR A 152 4.08 -4.30 -1.87
N ILE A 153 3.96 -3.51 -2.93
CA ILE A 153 2.92 -3.67 -3.95
C ILE A 153 3.35 -4.77 -4.90
N THR A 154 2.61 -5.88 -4.89
CA THR A 154 2.93 -7.07 -5.68
C THR A 154 2.08 -7.20 -6.93
N LYS A 155 0.93 -6.49 -7.01
CA LYS A 155 0.11 -6.45 -8.21
C LYS A 155 -0.75 -5.21 -8.30
N PHE A 156 -0.67 -4.49 -9.41
CA PHE A 156 -1.63 -3.47 -9.77
C PHE A 156 -2.90 -4.12 -10.34
N LYS A 157 -4.03 -3.55 -10.00
CA LYS A 157 -5.29 -3.88 -10.67
C LYS A 157 -5.43 -3.11 -11.97
N ARG A 158 -4.99 -1.85 -11.99
CA ARG A 158 -5.05 -0.96 -13.14
C ARG A 158 -4.08 0.20 -12.99
N LEU A 159 -3.48 0.61 -14.09
CA LEU A 159 -2.76 1.86 -14.25
C LEU A 159 -3.64 2.83 -15.06
N TYR A 160 -3.88 4.03 -14.54
CA TYR A 160 -4.78 5.02 -15.15
C TYR A 160 -4.04 6.07 -15.94
N ASP A 161 -3.01 6.64 -15.33
CA ASP A 161 -2.21 7.67 -15.96
C ASP A 161 -0.77 7.69 -15.41
N MET A 162 0.09 8.26 -16.22
CA MET A 162 1.39 8.78 -15.88
C MET A 162 1.31 10.29 -16.08
N SER A 163 1.94 11.08 -15.23
CA SER A 163 1.80 12.54 -15.28
C SER A 163 3.11 13.23 -14.97
N LEU A 164 3.41 14.26 -15.73
CA LEU A 164 4.36 15.27 -15.26
C LEU A 164 3.67 16.11 -14.19
N VAL A 165 4.37 16.40 -13.10
CA VAL A 165 3.81 17.16 -11.97
C VAL A 165 4.76 18.27 -11.55
N ASP A 166 4.19 19.43 -11.23
CA ASP A 166 4.93 20.58 -10.70
C ASP A 166 5.06 20.53 -9.18
N THR A 167 4.11 19.89 -8.53
CA THR A 167 4.11 19.69 -7.07
C THR A 167 3.83 18.24 -6.76
N PRO A 168 4.66 17.58 -5.92
CA PRO A 168 4.40 16.21 -5.49
C PRO A 168 3.01 16.12 -4.85
N ALA A 169 2.11 15.34 -5.45
CA ALA A 169 0.82 15.08 -4.83
C ALA A 169 1.02 14.09 -3.67
N TYR A 170 0.78 14.55 -2.45
CA TYR A 170 0.67 13.68 -1.29
C TYR A 170 -0.73 13.07 -1.27
N SER A 171 -0.97 12.05 -2.07
CA SER A 171 -2.23 11.30 -1.98
C SER A 171 -2.11 10.21 -0.92
N GLN A 172 -2.30 10.60 0.34
CA GLN A 172 -2.16 9.71 1.49
C GLN A 172 -3.42 8.88 1.79
N THR A 173 -4.55 9.14 1.16
CA THR A 173 -5.86 8.76 1.70
C THR A 173 -6.15 7.27 1.74
N SER A 174 -5.86 6.48 0.69
CA SER A 174 -6.23 5.05 0.69
C SER A 174 -5.19 4.15 1.36
N ALA A 175 -3.91 4.39 1.11
CA ALA A 175 -2.83 3.66 1.74
C ALA A 175 -2.77 3.94 3.25
N CYS A 176 -2.98 5.19 3.69
CA CYS A 176 -3.09 5.55 5.10
C CYS A 176 -4.29 4.90 5.78
N ALA A 177 -5.46 4.87 5.14
CA ALA A 177 -6.63 4.19 5.70
C ALA A 177 -6.38 2.68 5.87
N ARG A 178 -5.70 2.04 4.93
CA ARG A 178 -5.31 0.62 5.06
C ARG A 178 -4.28 0.41 6.17
N PHE A 179 -3.32 1.32 6.30
CA PHE A 179 -2.33 1.29 7.36
C PHE A 179 -2.96 1.37 8.76
N GLU A 180 -3.91 2.29 8.97
CA GLU A 180 -4.64 2.39 10.24
C GLU A 180 -5.46 1.12 10.54
N GLN A 181 -6.03 0.47 9.53
CA GLN A 181 -6.70 -0.82 9.70
C GLN A 181 -5.73 -1.91 10.18
N ILE A 182 -4.54 -2.00 9.61
CA ILE A 182 -3.51 -2.97 10.01
C ILE A 182 -3.10 -2.75 11.47
N LYS A 183 -2.88 -1.51 11.88
CA LYS A 183 -2.55 -1.17 13.28
C LYS A 183 -3.65 -1.56 14.24
N GLU A 184 -4.91 -1.34 13.87
CA GLU A 184 -6.05 -1.71 14.69
C GLU A 184 -6.22 -3.25 14.77
N GLU A 185 -6.04 -3.98 13.67
CA GLU A 185 -6.04 -5.44 13.65
C GLU A 185 -4.94 -6.00 14.58
N GLU A 186 -3.73 -5.45 14.55
CA GLU A 186 -2.65 -5.83 15.46
C GLU A 186 -2.96 -5.51 16.93
N ARG A 187 -3.58 -4.37 17.22
CA ARG A 187 -3.98 -3.99 18.58
C ARG A 187 -4.96 -5.00 19.16
N ILE A 188 -6.00 -5.33 18.41
CA ILE A 188 -7.03 -6.31 18.80
C ILE A 188 -6.41 -7.69 19.05
N GLU A 189 -5.53 -8.13 18.15
CA GLU A 189 -4.86 -9.44 18.30
C GLU A 189 -3.96 -9.48 19.53
N ASN A 190 -3.19 -8.42 19.77
CA ASN A 190 -2.35 -8.33 20.97
C ASN A 190 -3.19 -8.34 22.26
N GLU A 191 -4.30 -7.63 22.32
CA GLU A 191 -5.23 -7.65 23.45
C GLU A 191 -5.81 -9.05 23.68
N ARG A 192 -6.16 -9.77 22.61
CA ARG A 192 -6.61 -11.17 22.69
C ARG A 192 -5.55 -12.08 23.29
N LEU A 193 -4.30 -11.99 22.76
CA LEU A 193 -3.18 -12.81 23.24
C LEU A 193 -2.83 -12.53 24.69
N MET A 194 -2.87 -11.27 25.12
CA MET A 194 -2.67 -10.91 26.53
C MET A 194 -3.73 -11.53 27.44
N LYS A 195 -5.00 -11.43 27.04
CA LYS A 195 -6.10 -12.02 27.81
C LYS A 195 -6.00 -13.56 27.91
N GLU A 196 -5.66 -14.24 26.81
CA GLU A 196 -5.44 -15.68 26.79
C GLU A 196 -4.24 -16.09 27.69
N ALA A 197 -3.20 -15.25 27.75
CA ALA A 197 -2.06 -15.47 28.62
C ALA A 197 -2.43 -15.30 30.12
N GLU A 198 -3.23 -14.27 30.44
CA GLU A 198 -3.74 -14.05 31.80
C GLU A 198 -4.64 -15.20 32.27
N GLU A 199 -5.56 -15.67 31.40
CA GLU A 199 -6.44 -16.80 31.70
C GLU A 199 -5.65 -18.10 31.95
N ARG A 200 -4.60 -18.37 31.14
CA ARG A 200 -3.70 -19.52 31.38
C ARG A 200 -2.93 -19.41 32.68
N ALA A 201 -2.39 -18.24 32.97
CA ALA A 201 -1.67 -18.02 34.25
C ALA A 201 -2.60 -18.20 35.45
N ALA A 202 -3.84 -17.73 35.38
CA ALA A 202 -4.84 -17.92 36.43
C ALA A 202 -5.22 -19.40 36.61
N GLN A 203 -5.34 -20.17 35.52
CA GLN A 203 -5.59 -21.61 35.57
C GLN A 203 -4.44 -22.39 36.20
N GLU A 204 -3.18 -22.07 35.80
CA GLU A 204 -1.98 -22.68 36.43
C GLU A 204 -1.87 -22.39 37.92
N GLU A 205 -2.21 -21.18 38.33
CA GLU A 205 -2.22 -20.79 39.75
C GLU A 205 -3.29 -21.55 40.54
N ALA A 206 -4.52 -21.67 39.96
CA ALA A 206 -5.61 -22.42 40.56
C ALA A 206 -5.27 -23.93 40.68
N GLU A 207 -4.64 -24.51 39.68
CA GLU A 207 -4.18 -25.93 39.74
C GLU A 207 -3.11 -26.13 40.79
N LYS A 208 -2.16 -25.19 40.95
CA LYS A 208 -1.14 -25.24 42.01
C LYS A 208 -1.78 -25.17 43.39
N GLN A 209 -2.74 -24.26 43.57
CA GLN A 209 -3.46 -24.12 44.83
C GLN A 209 -4.28 -25.38 45.17
N ALA A 210 -4.96 -25.97 44.21
CA ALA A 210 -5.73 -27.21 44.37
C ALA A 210 -4.83 -28.38 44.80
N LYS A 211 -3.66 -28.57 44.16
CA LYS A 211 -2.68 -29.59 44.52
C LYS A 211 -2.10 -29.38 45.94
N LEU A 212 -1.86 -28.13 46.30
CA LEU A 212 -1.38 -27.78 47.63
C LEU A 212 -2.42 -28.10 48.72
N GLU A 213 -3.70 -27.79 48.45
CA GLU A 213 -4.83 -28.06 49.33
C GLU A 213 -5.07 -29.57 49.50
N GLU A 214 -4.97 -30.34 48.41
CA GLU A 214 -5.02 -31.79 48.43
C GLU A 214 -3.91 -32.38 49.31
N TYR A 215 -2.65 -31.93 49.12
CA TYR A 215 -1.50 -32.34 49.95
C TYR A 215 -1.70 -32.03 51.45
N TYR A 216 -2.21 -30.86 51.81
CA TYR A 216 -2.51 -30.52 53.19
C TYR A 216 -3.64 -31.36 53.79
N ASN A 217 -4.63 -31.75 53.01
CA ASN A 217 -5.71 -32.60 53.43
C ASN A 217 -5.23 -34.05 53.67
N GLU A 218 -4.34 -34.57 52.82
CA GLU A 218 -3.67 -35.86 53.06
C GLU A 218 -2.84 -35.87 54.34
N LEU A 219 -2.05 -34.83 54.59
CA LEU A 219 -1.28 -34.71 55.83
C LEU A 219 -2.15 -34.66 57.07
N LYS A 220 -3.29 -33.98 57.02
CA LYS A 220 -4.24 -33.93 58.15
C LYS A 220 -4.89 -35.30 58.42
N ASN A 221 -5.17 -36.05 57.39
CA ASN A 221 -5.77 -37.38 57.51
C ASN A 221 -4.77 -38.40 58.06
N ASN A 222 -3.52 -38.38 57.61
CA ASN A 222 -2.46 -39.27 58.09
C ASN A 222 -2.09 -38.98 59.54
N ASN A 223 -2.19 -37.72 60.02
CA ASN A 223 -1.92 -37.39 61.44
C ASN A 223 -3.07 -37.74 62.39
N LYS A 224 -4.26 -38.05 61.91
CA LYS A 224 -5.38 -38.56 62.77
C LYS A 224 -5.21 -40.00 63.22
N GLU A 225 -4.37 -40.80 62.55
CA GLU A 225 -4.10 -42.20 62.94
C GLU A 225 -3.08 -42.38 64.08
N TYR A 226 -2.48 -41.27 64.55
CA TYR A 226 -1.45 -41.27 65.61
C TYR A 226 -1.84 -40.58 66.91
N LEU A 227 -3.14 -40.58 67.25
CA LEU A 227 -3.56 -40.18 68.66
C LEU A 227 -3.84 -41.46 69.43
N PRO A 228 -2.97 -41.86 70.43
CA PRO A 228 -3.27 -42.93 71.35
C PRO A 228 -4.44 -42.52 72.27
N GLU A 229 -5.32 -43.45 72.59
CA GLU A 229 -6.43 -43.35 73.54
C GLU A 229 -5.91 -42.97 74.99
#